data_43ce10c2a82045849233d50e8ba9f703
#
_entry.id   43ce10c2a82045849233d50e8ba9f703
#
_cell.length_a   1.000
_cell.length_b   1.000
_cell.length_c   1.000
_cell.angle_alpha   90.00
_cell.angle_beta   90.00
_cell.angle_gamma   90.00
#
_symmetry.space_group_name_H-M   'P 1'
#
loop_
_entity.id
_entity.type
_entity.pdbx_description
1 polymer ?
#
loop_
_entity_poly.entity_id
_entity_poly.type
_entity_poly.pdbx_seq_one_letter_code
_entity_poly.pdbx_strand_id
1 'polypeptide(L)'
;MLSDVKVGIKLRPLIQQEQDENLSMQWIVKGNSIVSLDQETNKWRDNEFQFDYSFDVNTRNSKVFDSIVKSIVDATIDGFNGTIFFYGQFHSGKTYTLTGTSEDPGIIPLTAEYIFNAISNIIQCEFLLRVSYLEICDEKINDLLDKDQIDLELYKDNNGQIIVKCTEKITNSSDDMLSIMKE
;
A
#
# COMPACT_ATOMS: atom_id res chain seq x y z
N MET A 1 13.37 -15.22 -13.91
CA MET A 1 11.95 -15.34 -13.52
C MET A 1 11.30 -14.01 -13.83
N LEU A 2 10.30 -13.98 -14.71
CA LEU A 2 9.47 -12.80 -14.89
C LEU A 2 8.71 -12.60 -13.58
N SER A 3 8.87 -11.42 -12.95
CA SER A 3 8.07 -11.07 -11.79
C SER A 3 6.63 -10.89 -12.25
N ASP A 4 5.75 -11.80 -11.87
CA ASP A 4 4.33 -11.64 -12.15
C ASP A 4 3.79 -10.46 -11.35
N VAL A 5 3.24 -9.48 -12.06
CA VAL A 5 2.49 -8.41 -11.42
C VAL A 5 1.20 -9.01 -10.87
N LYS A 6 0.97 -8.87 -9.57
CA LYS A 6 -0.29 -9.27 -8.92
C LYS A 6 -1.18 -8.05 -8.75
N VAL A 7 -2.45 -8.20 -9.10
CA VAL A 7 -3.44 -7.13 -8.99
C VAL A 7 -4.52 -7.55 -8.00
N GLY A 8 -4.66 -6.77 -6.93
CA GLY A 8 -5.73 -6.92 -5.95
C GLY A 8 -6.70 -5.74 -5.99
N ILE A 9 -8.00 -6.01 -5.98
CA ILE A 9 -9.01 -4.97 -5.83
C ILE A 9 -9.67 -5.06 -4.46
N LYS A 10 -9.80 -3.92 -3.79
CA LYS A 10 -10.49 -3.83 -2.49
C LYS A 10 -11.64 -2.83 -2.61
N LEU A 11 -12.85 -3.30 -2.31
CA LEU A 11 -14.02 -2.44 -2.19
C LEU A 11 -14.01 -1.77 -0.81
N ARG A 12 -14.31 -0.48 -0.77
CA ARG A 12 -14.55 0.23 0.48
C ARG A 12 -16.03 0.31 0.80
N PRO A 13 -16.42 0.40 2.07
CA PRO A 13 -17.80 0.72 2.43
C PRO A 13 -18.16 2.15 1.96
N LEU A 14 -19.45 2.44 1.92
CA LEU A 14 -19.94 3.81 1.73
C LEU A 14 -19.51 4.67 2.92
N ILE A 15 -18.99 5.86 2.61
CA ILE A 15 -18.70 6.88 3.63
C ILE A 15 -20.01 7.50 4.14
N GLN A 16 -19.95 8.18 5.31
CA GLN A 16 -21.12 8.73 5.96
C GLN A 16 -21.92 9.66 5.02
N GLN A 17 -21.25 10.52 4.27
CA GLN A 17 -21.91 11.41 3.31
C GLN A 17 -22.70 10.63 2.24
N GLU A 18 -22.14 9.55 1.69
CA GLU A 18 -22.82 8.71 0.70
C GLU A 18 -24.04 7.99 1.29
N GLN A 19 -23.97 7.61 2.58
CA GLN A 19 -25.09 7.03 3.32
C GLN A 19 -26.19 8.07 3.58
N ASP A 20 -25.83 9.28 3.95
CA ASP A 20 -26.75 10.39 4.20
C ASP A 20 -27.48 10.80 2.92
N GLU A 21 -26.82 10.68 1.77
CA GLU A 21 -27.39 10.87 0.44
C GLU A 21 -28.21 9.66 -0.05
N ASN A 22 -28.38 8.61 0.77
CA ASN A 22 -29.06 7.37 0.44
C ASN A 22 -28.51 6.63 -0.78
N LEU A 23 -27.20 6.76 -1.02
CA LEU A 23 -26.54 6.01 -2.08
C LEU A 23 -26.44 4.52 -1.72
N SER A 24 -26.45 3.66 -2.71
CA SER A 24 -26.31 2.21 -2.56
C SER A 24 -24.98 1.73 -3.14
N MET A 25 -24.47 0.61 -2.63
CA MET A 25 -23.32 -0.06 -3.20
C MET A 25 -23.59 -0.46 -4.64
N GLN A 26 -22.71 -0.03 -5.55
CA GLN A 26 -22.80 -0.29 -6.98
C GLN A 26 -21.96 -1.50 -7.43
N TRP A 27 -21.16 -2.04 -6.53
CA TRP A 27 -20.23 -3.14 -6.80
C TRP A 27 -20.27 -4.18 -5.70
N ILE A 28 -20.13 -5.45 -6.07
CA ILE A 28 -19.91 -6.55 -5.14
C ILE A 28 -18.74 -7.41 -5.58
N VAL A 29 -18.15 -8.12 -4.63
CA VAL A 29 -17.14 -9.16 -4.88
C VAL A 29 -17.83 -10.49 -5.09
N LYS A 30 -17.38 -11.22 -6.12
CA LYS A 30 -17.83 -12.59 -6.43
C LYS A 30 -16.61 -13.45 -6.76
N GLY A 31 -16.11 -14.19 -5.77
CA GLY A 31 -14.83 -14.90 -5.91
C GLY A 31 -13.67 -13.92 -6.09
N ASN A 32 -12.90 -14.08 -7.16
CA ASN A 32 -11.80 -13.18 -7.55
C ASN A 32 -12.26 -12.09 -8.56
N SER A 33 -13.56 -11.85 -8.64
CA SER A 33 -14.13 -10.87 -9.56
C SER A 33 -14.93 -9.81 -8.82
N ILE A 34 -15.14 -8.69 -9.49
CA ILE A 34 -16.15 -7.70 -9.09
C ILE A 34 -17.22 -7.58 -10.16
N VAL A 35 -18.45 -7.32 -9.72
CA VAL A 35 -19.62 -7.19 -10.57
C VAL A 35 -20.33 -5.88 -10.24
N SER A 36 -20.76 -5.13 -11.25
CA SER A 36 -21.52 -3.89 -11.06
C SER A 36 -23.03 -4.13 -11.07
N LEU A 37 -23.75 -3.27 -10.35
CA LEU A 37 -25.20 -3.20 -10.41
C LEU A 37 -25.61 -2.48 -11.71
N ASP A 38 -26.57 -3.05 -12.41
CA ASP A 38 -27.25 -2.37 -13.52
C ASP A 38 -28.33 -1.46 -12.94
N GLN A 39 -28.20 -0.16 -13.16
CA GLN A 39 -29.09 0.86 -12.57
C GLN A 39 -30.51 0.84 -13.16
N GLU A 40 -30.66 0.41 -14.41
CA GLU A 40 -31.97 0.38 -15.09
C GLU A 40 -32.81 -0.82 -14.65
N THR A 41 -32.16 -1.98 -14.58
CA THR A 41 -32.84 -3.25 -14.25
C THR A 41 -32.78 -3.60 -12.77
N ASN A 42 -31.96 -2.90 -11.99
CA ASN A 42 -31.63 -3.19 -10.60
C ASN A 42 -31.13 -4.63 -10.38
N LYS A 43 -30.41 -5.17 -11.35
CA LYS A 43 -29.81 -6.51 -11.32
C LYS A 43 -28.29 -6.41 -11.43
N TRP A 44 -27.59 -7.38 -10.87
CA TRP A 44 -26.15 -7.48 -11.06
C TRP A 44 -25.87 -7.88 -12.50
N ARG A 45 -24.91 -7.17 -13.14
CA ARG A 45 -24.51 -7.42 -14.53
C ARG A 45 -23.79 -8.76 -14.62
N ASP A 46 -23.91 -9.42 -15.78
CA ASP A 46 -23.17 -10.66 -16.05
C ASP A 46 -21.70 -10.44 -16.34
N ASN A 47 -21.29 -9.18 -16.66
CA ASN A 47 -19.91 -8.84 -16.93
C ASN A 47 -19.13 -8.76 -15.61
N GLU A 48 -18.14 -9.63 -15.47
CA GLU A 48 -17.24 -9.71 -14.34
C GLU A 48 -15.86 -9.16 -14.71
N PHE A 49 -15.28 -8.33 -13.81
CA PHE A 49 -13.88 -7.94 -13.90
C PHE A 49 -13.06 -8.83 -12.97
N GLN A 50 -12.17 -9.62 -13.53
CA GLN A 50 -11.35 -10.58 -12.80
C GLN A 50 -10.03 -9.96 -12.36
N PHE A 51 -9.58 -10.31 -11.15
CA PHE A 51 -8.33 -9.90 -10.54
C PHE A 51 -7.65 -11.11 -9.91
N ASP A 52 -6.37 -11.00 -9.55
CA ASP A 52 -5.71 -12.07 -8.79
C ASP A 52 -6.32 -12.20 -7.40
N TYR A 53 -6.75 -11.08 -6.82
CA TYR A 53 -7.39 -11.02 -5.51
C TYR A 53 -8.53 -10.00 -5.51
N SER A 54 -9.64 -10.35 -4.86
CA SER A 54 -10.75 -9.41 -4.65
C SER A 54 -11.17 -9.43 -3.19
N PHE A 55 -11.26 -8.24 -2.61
CA PHE A 55 -11.57 -8.03 -1.21
C PHE A 55 -12.85 -7.21 -1.08
N ASP A 56 -13.79 -7.73 -0.31
CA ASP A 56 -15.06 -7.05 -0.04
C ASP A 56 -14.91 -5.91 0.98
N VAL A 57 -16.01 -5.21 1.22
CA VAL A 57 -16.08 -4.04 2.12
C VAL A 57 -15.76 -4.37 3.59
N ASN A 58 -15.89 -5.64 4.00
CA ASN A 58 -15.64 -6.08 5.36
C ASN A 58 -14.22 -6.65 5.54
N THR A 59 -13.47 -6.74 4.46
CA THR A 59 -12.13 -7.31 4.51
C THR A 59 -11.16 -6.39 5.23
N ARG A 60 -10.57 -6.88 6.31
CA ARG A 60 -9.53 -6.16 7.08
C ARG A 60 -8.22 -6.05 6.32
N ASN A 61 -7.44 -5.02 6.64
CA ASN A 61 -6.14 -4.80 6.02
C ASN A 61 -5.15 -5.95 6.31
N SER A 62 -5.24 -6.60 7.47
CA SER A 62 -4.44 -7.79 7.76
C SER A 62 -4.64 -8.92 6.75
N LYS A 63 -5.89 -9.13 6.28
CA LYS A 63 -6.16 -10.13 5.23
C LYS A 63 -5.56 -9.75 3.89
N VAL A 64 -5.58 -8.47 3.54
CA VAL A 64 -4.91 -7.95 2.33
C VAL A 64 -3.40 -8.16 2.43
N PHE A 65 -2.82 -7.84 3.59
CA PHE A 65 -1.40 -8.08 3.89
C PHE A 65 -1.03 -9.56 3.69
N ASP A 66 -1.72 -10.47 4.36
CA ASP A 66 -1.44 -11.90 4.30
C ASP A 66 -1.57 -12.48 2.89
N SER A 67 -2.53 -11.97 2.10
CA SER A 67 -2.83 -12.51 0.77
C SER A 67 -1.86 -12.06 -0.32
N ILE A 68 -1.38 -10.81 -0.27
CA ILE A 68 -0.58 -10.21 -1.33
C ILE A 68 0.78 -9.74 -0.82
N VAL A 69 0.80 -8.94 0.25
CA VAL A 69 1.97 -8.16 0.64
C VAL A 69 3.04 -9.02 1.27
N LYS A 70 2.65 -9.95 2.11
CA LYS A 70 3.57 -10.80 2.87
C LYS A 70 4.61 -11.48 1.98
N SER A 71 4.21 -12.08 0.88
CA SER A 71 5.13 -12.75 -0.06
C SER A 71 6.14 -11.80 -0.71
N ILE A 72 5.74 -10.54 -0.93
CA ILE A 72 6.63 -9.49 -1.46
C ILE A 72 7.67 -9.11 -0.40
N VAL A 73 7.23 -8.97 0.85
CA VAL A 73 8.13 -8.65 1.97
C VAL A 73 9.11 -9.79 2.23
N ASP A 74 8.66 -11.05 2.21
CA ASP A 74 9.52 -12.23 2.32
C ASP A 74 10.62 -12.22 1.25
N ALA A 75 10.25 -12.00 -0.01
CA ALA A 75 11.19 -11.88 -1.11
C ALA A 75 12.17 -10.70 -0.91
N THR A 76 11.71 -9.59 -0.30
CA THR A 76 12.58 -8.45 -0.02
C THR A 76 13.61 -8.77 1.06
N ILE A 77 13.24 -9.52 2.10
CA ILE A 77 14.16 -10.02 3.13
C ILE A 77 15.21 -10.95 2.50
N ASP A 78 14.82 -11.73 1.49
CA ASP A 78 15.73 -12.61 0.71
C ASP A 78 16.60 -11.84 -0.30
N GLY A 79 16.49 -10.50 -0.39
CA GLY A 79 17.35 -9.64 -1.21
C GLY A 79 16.77 -9.25 -2.58
N PHE A 80 15.49 -9.47 -2.83
CA PHE A 80 14.80 -9.01 -4.03
C PHE A 80 14.14 -7.65 -3.80
N ASN A 81 14.04 -6.84 -4.86
CA ASN A 81 13.27 -5.60 -4.81
C ASN A 81 11.78 -5.90 -4.86
N GLY A 82 11.02 -5.34 -3.94
CA GLY A 82 9.56 -5.40 -3.89
C GLY A 82 8.95 -4.02 -4.08
N THR A 83 7.85 -3.94 -4.83
CA THR A 83 7.10 -2.68 -5.02
C THR A 83 5.61 -2.96 -4.85
N ILE A 84 4.92 -2.08 -4.14
CA ILE A 84 3.48 -2.15 -3.91
C ILE A 84 2.86 -0.80 -4.27
N PHE A 85 1.87 -0.81 -5.16
CA PHE A 85 1.13 0.38 -5.57
C PHE A 85 -0.28 0.37 -5.00
N PHE A 86 -0.71 1.52 -4.46
CA PHE A 86 -2.09 1.78 -4.08
C PHE A 86 -2.69 2.75 -5.09
N TYR A 87 -3.57 2.26 -5.94
CA TYR A 87 -4.17 3.03 -7.01
C TYR A 87 -5.68 3.16 -6.81
N GLY A 88 -6.23 4.30 -7.21
CA GLY A 88 -7.67 4.58 -7.18
C GLY A 88 -7.94 6.09 -7.17
N GLN A 89 -9.19 6.45 -7.46
CA GLN A 89 -9.63 7.84 -7.44
C GLN A 89 -9.54 8.46 -6.02
N PHE A 90 -9.78 9.75 -5.92
CA PHE A 90 -9.87 10.44 -4.64
C PHE A 90 -10.94 9.77 -3.76
N HIS A 91 -10.73 9.70 -2.45
CA HIS A 91 -11.62 9.03 -1.49
C HIS A 91 -11.89 7.52 -1.73
N SER A 92 -11.13 6.84 -2.57
CA SER A 92 -11.28 5.39 -2.79
C SER A 92 -10.77 4.51 -1.64
N GLY A 93 -10.18 5.08 -0.58
CA GLY A 93 -9.67 4.34 0.57
C GLY A 93 -8.19 3.94 0.48
N LYS A 94 -7.41 4.51 -0.44
CA LYS A 94 -5.96 4.25 -0.55
C LYS A 94 -5.22 4.46 0.77
N THR A 95 -5.39 5.64 1.37
CA THR A 95 -4.76 6.00 2.65
C THR A 95 -5.22 5.08 3.78
N TYR A 96 -6.52 4.74 3.82
CA TYR A 96 -7.02 3.79 4.81
C TYR A 96 -6.34 2.42 4.70
N THR A 97 -6.19 1.90 3.49
CA THR A 97 -5.52 0.61 3.30
C THR A 97 -4.03 0.71 3.58
N LEU A 98 -3.38 1.82 3.24
CA LEU A 98 -1.95 2.02 3.42
C LEU A 98 -1.57 2.25 4.88
N THR A 99 -2.23 3.21 5.55
CA THR A 99 -1.91 3.65 6.92
C THR A 99 -2.78 2.97 7.97
N GLY A 100 -4.07 2.77 7.67
CA GLY A 100 -5.05 2.16 8.57
C GLY A 100 -5.49 3.04 9.74
N THR A 101 -6.01 2.38 10.74
CA THR A 101 -6.41 2.95 12.04
C THR A 101 -5.80 2.12 13.17
N SER A 102 -6.02 2.52 14.43
CA SER A 102 -5.63 1.73 15.61
C SER A 102 -6.35 0.37 15.67
N GLU A 103 -7.56 0.27 15.11
CA GLU A 103 -8.39 -0.95 15.16
C GLU A 103 -8.15 -1.88 13.95
N ASP A 104 -7.75 -1.30 12.81
CA ASP A 104 -7.42 -2.02 11.57
C ASP A 104 -6.14 -1.41 10.98
N PRO A 105 -4.95 -1.80 11.47
CA PRO A 105 -3.66 -1.30 10.97
C PRO A 105 -3.52 -1.49 9.46
N GLY A 106 -2.93 -0.50 8.79
CA GLY A 106 -2.72 -0.54 7.34
C GLY A 106 -1.50 -1.37 6.94
N ILE A 107 -1.23 -1.39 5.65
CA ILE A 107 -0.13 -2.17 5.08
C ILE A 107 1.23 -1.69 5.57
N ILE A 108 1.44 -0.37 5.76
CA ILE A 108 2.72 0.16 6.29
C ILE A 108 3.01 -0.39 7.69
N PRO A 109 2.14 -0.20 8.71
CA PRO A 109 2.41 -0.73 10.05
C PRO A 109 2.53 -2.25 10.08
N LEU A 110 1.69 -2.99 9.35
CA LEU A 110 1.79 -4.44 9.26
C LEU A 110 3.12 -4.90 8.64
N THR A 111 3.60 -4.19 7.61
CA THR A 111 4.89 -4.47 6.97
C THR A 111 6.05 -4.18 7.92
N ALA A 112 6.02 -3.04 8.62
CA ALA A 112 7.05 -2.69 9.59
C ALA A 112 7.17 -3.75 10.69
N GLU A 113 6.04 -4.11 11.32
CA GLU A 113 6.00 -5.14 12.35
C GLU A 113 6.52 -6.49 11.82
N TYR A 114 6.07 -6.89 10.64
CA TYR A 114 6.48 -8.15 10.02
C TYR A 114 7.98 -8.21 9.73
N ILE A 115 8.57 -7.15 9.14
CA ILE A 115 10.01 -7.09 8.84
C ILE A 115 10.82 -7.21 10.13
N PHE A 116 10.53 -6.39 11.15
CA PHE A 116 11.29 -6.42 12.40
C PHE A 116 11.18 -7.76 13.13
N ASN A 117 10.00 -8.40 13.11
CA ASN A 117 9.81 -9.75 13.65
C ASN A 117 10.58 -10.79 12.84
N ALA A 118 10.61 -10.71 11.53
CA ALA A 118 11.32 -11.67 10.69
C ALA A 118 12.84 -11.59 10.87
N ILE A 119 13.41 -10.38 10.80
CA ILE A 119 14.88 -10.18 10.92
C ILE A 119 15.39 -10.47 12.32
N SER A 120 14.59 -10.29 13.38
CA SER A 120 14.99 -10.60 14.76
C SER A 120 15.28 -12.09 14.99
N ASN A 121 14.74 -12.96 14.14
CA ASN A 121 14.95 -14.41 14.18
C ASN A 121 16.17 -14.87 13.35
N ILE A 122 16.81 -13.96 12.59
CA ILE A 122 17.97 -14.27 11.74
C ILE A 122 19.25 -13.94 12.50
N ILE A 123 19.91 -14.96 13.04
CA ILE A 123 21.07 -14.80 13.92
C ILE A 123 22.38 -14.58 13.12
N GLN A 124 22.41 -14.96 11.85
CA GLN A 124 23.63 -15.00 11.05
C GLN A 124 23.96 -13.70 10.30
N CYS A 125 23.06 -12.71 10.35
CA CYS A 125 23.19 -11.46 9.61
C CYS A 125 22.86 -10.28 10.51
N GLU A 126 23.54 -9.15 10.27
CA GLU A 126 23.16 -7.85 10.81
C GLU A 126 22.34 -7.11 9.75
N PHE A 127 21.24 -6.52 10.16
CA PHE A 127 20.35 -5.75 9.28
C PHE A 127 20.42 -4.27 9.61
N LEU A 128 20.56 -3.46 8.59
CA LEU A 128 20.44 -2.00 8.69
C LEU A 128 19.21 -1.59 7.89
N LEU A 129 18.17 -1.13 8.59
CA LEU A 129 16.95 -0.61 7.96
C LEU A 129 17.00 0.90 7.87
N ARG A 130 16.70 1.42 6.68
CA ARG A 130 16.57 2.84 6.42
C ARG A 130 15.21 3.14 5.83
N VAL A 131 14.66 4.28 6.19
CA VAL A 131 13.41 4.81 5.65
C VAL A 131 13.68 6.13 4.97
N SER A 132 13.16 6.30 3.79
CA SER A 132 12.94 7.58 3.13
C SER A 132 11.46 7.76 2.83
N TYR A 133 10.97 8.99 2.85
CA TYR A 133 9.58 9.28 2.62
C TYR A 133 9.44 10.52 1.74
N LEU A 134 8.89 10.33 0.54
CA LEU A 134 8.81 11.37 -0.48
C LEU A 134 7.36 11.60 -0.90
N GLU A 135 7.06 12.83 -1.24
CA GLU A 135 5.82 13.21 -1.91
C GLU A 135 6.12 13.69 -3.33
N ILE A 136 5.28 13.31 -4.29
CA ILE A 136 5.32 13.85 -5.64
C ILE A 136 3.99 14.58 -5.87
N CYS A 137 4.06 15.91 -5.96
CA CYS A 137 2.91 16.77 -6.17
C CYS A 137 3.26 17.87 -7.18
N ASP A 138 2.40 18.07 -8.19
CA ASP A 138 2.60 19.08 -9.23
C ASP A 138 4.00 19.05 -9.88
N GLU A 139 4.44 17.85 -10.26
CA GLU A 139 5.75 17.58 -10.90
C GLU A 139 6.97 17.83 -9.99
N LYS A 140 6.77 18.16 -8.72
CA LYS A 140 7.82 18.41 -7.72
C LYS A 140 7.94 17.22 -6.77
N ILE A 141 9.18 16.94 -6.38
CA ILE A 141 9.51 15.90 -5.41
C ILE A 141 9.91 16.59 -4.11
N ASN A 142 9.17 16.33 -3.04
CA ASN A 142 9.44 16.90 -1.72
C ASN A 142 9.84 15.78 -0.75
N ASP A 143 10.81 16.06 0.10
CA ASP A 143 11.20 15.19 1.19
C ASP A 143 10.25 15.40 2.37
N LEU A 144 9.55 14.34 2.78
CA LEU A 144 8.64 14.41 3.93
C LEU A 144 9.35 14.20 5.27
N LEU A 145 10.61 13.74 5.26
CA LEU A 145 11.45 13.60 6.45
C LEU A 145 12.31 14.82 6.76
N ASP A 146 12.42 15.75 5.80
CA ASP A 146 13.11 17.02 5.94
C ASP A 146 12.36 18.10 5.14
N LYS A 147 11.55 18.88 5.84
CA LYS A 147 10.64 19.88 5.25
C LYS A 147 11.36 21.04 4.55
N ASP A 148 12.66 21.18 4.76
CA ASP A 148 13.49 22.17 4.07
C ASP A 148 13.96 21.67 2.68
N GLN A 149 13.85 20.38 2.41
CA GLN A 149 14.19 19.75 1.13
C GLN A 149 12.96 19.60 0.24
N ILE A 150 12.71 20.63 -0.56
CA ILE A 150 11.61 20.70 -1.53
C ILE A 150 12.17 20.74 -2.95
N ASP A 151 11.37 20.27 -3.91
CA ASP A 151 11.71 20.30 -5.35
C ASP A 151 13.02 19.58 -5.67
N LEU A 152 13.14 18.33 -5.15
CA LEU A 152 14.34 17.51 -5.31
C LEU A 152 14.56 17.11 -6.76
N GLU A 153 15.80 17.16 -7.20
CA GLU A 153 16.18 16.77 -8.55
C GLU A 153 16.40 15.25 -8.68
N LEU A 154 16.11 14.75 -9.88
CA LEU A 154 16.43 13.37 -10.28
C LEU A 154 17.85 13.32 -10.85
N TYR A 155 18.64 12.39 -10.36
CA TYR A 155 20.00 12.14 -10.83
C TYR A 155 20.11 10.77 -11.49
N LYS A 156 21.03 10.62 -12.42
CA LYS A 156 21.47 9.31 -12.90
C LYS A 156 22.79 8.94 -12.24
N ASP A 157 22.84 7.75 -11.66
CA ASP A 157 24.09 7.20 -11.17
C ASP A 157 25.01 6.72 -12.33
N ASN A 158 26.20 6.24 -11.98
CA ASN A 158 27.16 5.72 -12.97
C ASN A 158 26.66 4.47 -13.72
N ASN A 159 25.64 3.79 -13.22
CA ASN A 159 25.00 2.60 -13.81
C ASN A 159 23.76 2.98 -14.64
N GLY A 160 23.41 4.28 -14.70
CA GLY A 160 22.23 4.80 -15.39
C GLY A 160 20.93 4.65 -14.60
N GLN A 161 21.00 4.29 -13.33
CA GLN A 161 19.83 4.23 -12.44
C GLN A 161 19.41 5.64 -12.01
N ILE A 162 18.11 5.88 -11.99
CA ILE A 162 17.56 7.14 -11.52
C ILE A 162 17.47 7.08 -9.99
N ILE A 163 18.09 8.06 -9.34
CA ILE A 163 18.09 8.22 -7.89
C ILE A 163 17.61 9.61 -7.50
N VAL A 164 17.01 9.70 -6.32
CA VAL A 164 16.65 10.95 -5.64
C VAL A 164 17.54 11.07 -4.41
N LYS A 165 18.24 12.19 -4.25
CA LYS A 165 18.96 12.48 -3.01
C LYS A 165 17.97 13.02 -1.99
N CYS A 166 17.57 12.19 -1.08
CA CYS A 166 16.62 12.52 -0.02
C CYS A 166 17.18 12.09 1.34
N THR A 167 16.51 12.51 2.38
CA THR A 167 16.82 12.11 3.75
C THR A 167 16.52 10.63 3.95
N GLU A 168 17.48 9.91 4.51
CA GLU A 168 17.33 8.53 4.98
C GLU A 168 17.52 8.50 6.49
N LYS A 169 16.51 8.01 7.22
CA LYS A 169 16.60 7.81 8.67
C LYS A 169 16.77 6.32 8.98
N ILE A 170 17.72 5.97 9.84
CA ILE A 170 17.92 4.60 10.34
C ILE A 170 16.82 4.32 11.36
N THR A 171 16.24 3.11 11.30
CA THR A 171 15.20 2.65 12.21
C THR A 171 15.61 1.38 12.92
N ASN A 172 15.31 1.31 14.23
CA ASN A 172 15.68 0.19 15.09
C ASN A 172 14.49 -0.65 15.57
N SER A 173 13.27 -0.20 15.31
CA SER A 173 12.03 -0.90 15.63
C SER A 173 10.90 -0.47 14.70
N SER A 174 9.82 -1.26 14.68
CA SER A 174 8.59 -0.90 13.96
C SER A 174 7.99 0.42 14.46
N ASP A 175 7.98 0.64 15.77
CA ASP A 175 7.46 1.87 16.37
C ASP A 175 8.30 3.10 16.00
N ASP A 176 9.63 2.96 15.98
CA ASP A 176 10.57 3.99 15.56
C ASP A 176 10.31 4.36 14.09
N MET A 177 10.20 3.36 13.22
CA MET A 177 9.86 3.54 11.81
C MET A 177 8.54 4.31 11.62
N LEU A 178 7.49 3.91 12.32
CA LEU A 178 6.18 4.54 12.24
C LEU A 178 6.16 5.96 12.83
N SER A 179 6.99 6.23 13.84
CA SER A 179 7.14 7.57 14.42
C SER A 179 7.79 8.52 13.42
N ILE A 180 8.86 8.08 12.75
CA ILE A 180 9.56 8.84 11.71
C ILE A 180 8.61 9.24 10.57
N MET A 181 7.68 8.38 10.18
CA MET A 181 6.72 8.66 9.11
C MET A 181 5.53 9.55 9.53
N LYS A 182 5.39 9.88 10.83
CA LYS A 182 4.34 10.76 11.35
C LYS A 182 4.81 12.20 11.62
N GLU A 183 6.13 12.45 11.65
CA GLU A 183 6.75 13.77 11.80
C GLU A 183 6.49 14.66 10.56
#